data_95a5e71952b1f6cd80f9ebac27cfedb4
#
_entry.id   95a5e71952b1f6cd80f9ebac27cfedb4
#
_cell.length_a   1.000
_cell.length_b   1.000
_cell.length_c   1.000
_cell.angle_alpha   90.00
_cell.angle_beta   90.00
_cell.angle_gamma   90.00
#
_symmetry.space_group_name_H-M   'P 1'
#
loop_
_entity.id
_entity.type
_entity.pdbx_description
1 polymer ?
#
loop_
_entity_poly.entity_id
_entity_poly.type
_entity_poly.pdbx_seq_one_letter_code
_entity_poly.pdbx_strand_id
1 'polypeptide(L)'
;SDESRGLGDVYKRQPAEGKVVPLFSGTTIRWAACGVMHRATKPFLIHVCPSIFANTYYRLAGVKLGQDSNLTSQDINDPFLVRVGSDTVIGGHAAINGHIVERGELHLAPVTIGDRCVVGGGSIMMPGSTLSDDCVLANRAVLPKHKTIPPGQVWAGVPAKFVKHIRGYGDDGQES
;
A
#
# COMPACT_ATOMS: atom_id res chain seq x y z
N SER A 1 -19.74 -22.44 17.24
CA SER A 1 -18.81 -21.33 17.57
C SER A 1 -17.43 -21.50 16.95
N ASP A 2 -17.35 -21.93 15.71
CA ASP A 2 -16.07 -22.13 15.01
C ASP A 2 -16.00 -21.42 13.63
N GLU A 3 -17.02 -20.68 13.26
CA GLU A 3 -17.07 -20.00 11.96
C GLU A 3 -16.28 -18.69 11.89
N SER A 4 -15.96 -18.08 13.03
CA SER A 4 -15.11 -16.87 13.06
C SER A 4 -13.62 -17.16 12.83
N ARG A 5 -13.19 -18.42 12.92
CA ARG A 5 -11.80 -18.85 12.64
C ARG A 5 -11.47 -18.92 11.16
N GLY A 6 -12.44 -19.18 10.30
CA GLY A 6 -12.18 -19.43 8.87
C GLY A 6 -11.64 -18.24 8.09
N LEU A 7 -12.20 -17.05 8.26
CA LEU A 7 -11.79 -15.85 7.52
C LEU A 7 -10.45 -15.30 8.03
N GLY A 8 -10.26 -15.26 9.35
CA GLY A 8 -9.02 -14.80 9.96
C GLY A 8 -7.79 -15.68 9.63
N ASP A 9 -8.00 -16.98 9.48
CA ASP A 9 -6.92 -17.91 9.15
C ASP A 9 -6.50 -17.86 7.67
N VAL A 10 -7.42 -17.53 6.77
CA VAL A 10 -7.08 -17.30 5.35
C VAL A 10 -6.15 -16.09 5.20
N TYR A 11 -6.39 -15.02 5.96
CA TYR A 11 -5.53 -13.84 5.96
C TYR A 11 -4.21 -14.06 6.71
N LYS A 12 -4.19 -14.84 7.78
CA LYS A 12 -2.96 -15.15 8.55
C LYS A 12 -1.95 -16.04 7.81
N ARG A 13 -2.38 -16.80 6.80
CA ARG A 13 -1.52 -17.68 5.99
C ARG A 13 -0.99 -17.01 4.72
N GLN A 14 -1.22 -15.71 4.53
CA GLN A 14 -0.64 -14.97 3.42
C GLN A 14 0.86 -14.73 3.65
N PRO A 15 1.69 -14.80 2.61
CA PRO A 15 3.12 -14.58 2.77
C PRO A 15 3.38 -13.14 3.23
N ALA A 16 3.96 -12.99 4.42
CA ALA A 16 4.35 -11.70 4.99
C ALA A 16 5.56 -11.07 4.27
N GLU A 17 6.22 -11.84 3.42
CA GLU A 17 7.41 -11.46 2.66
C GLU A 17 7.21 -11.79 1.19
N GLY A 18 7.94 -11.10 0.31
CA GLY A 18 7.80 -11.25 -1.13
C GLY A 18 7.89 -12.70 -1.58
N LYS A 19 6.94 -13.14 -2.38
CA LYS A 19 6.85 -14.51 -2.90
C LYS A 19 6.60 -14.49 -4.40
N VAL A 20 7.35 -15.30 -5.11
CA VAL A 20 7.12 -15.57 -6.52
C VAL A 20 6.54 -16.96 -6.66
N VAL A 21 5.41 -17.09 -7.33
CA VAL A 21 4.73 -18.36 -7.54
C VAL A 21 4.23 -18.49 -8.96
N PRO A 22 4.17 -19.71 -9.52
CA PRO A 22 3.53 -19.94 -10.82
C PRO A 22 2.09 -19.45 -10.82
N LEU A 23 1.64 -18.91 -11.95
CA LEU A 23 0.28 -18.36 -12.08
C LEU A 23 -0.81 -19.40 -11.79
N PHE A 24 -0.53 -20.68 -12.04
CA PHE A 24 -1.42 -21.80 -11.73
C PHE A 24 -0.95 -22.53 -10.46
N SER A 25 -1.02 -21.87 -9.32
CA SER A 25 -0.67 -22.45 -8.01
C SER A 25 -1.78 -22.26 -6.99
N GLY A 26 -1.78 -23.07 -5.94
CA GLY A 26 -2.73 -22.92 -4.82
C GLY A 26 -2.62 -21.55 -4.13
N THR A 27 -1.45 -20.94 -4.12
CA THR A 27 -1.25 -19.58 -3.61
C THR A 27 -1.94 -18.56 -4.48
N THR A 28 -1.84 -18.70 -5.80
CA THR A 28 -2.51 -17.81 -6.76
C THR A 28 -4.03 -17.90 -6.65
N ILE A 29 -4.57 -19.11 -6.49
CA ILE A 29 -6.01 -19.32 -6.31
C ILE A 29 -6.50 -18.61 -5.04
N ARG A 30 -5.78 -18.73 -3.92
CA ARG A 30 -6.12 -18.04 -2.67
C ARG A 30 -6.04 -16.53 -2.80
N TRP A 31 -4.98 -16.02 -3.41
CA TRP A 31 -4.82 -14.61 -3.70
C TRP A 31 -5.97 -14.09 -4.57
N ALA A 32 -6.33 -14.81 -5.63
CA ALA A 32 -7.43 -14.45 -6.52
C ALA A 32 -8.78 -14.43 -5.78
N ALA A 33 -9.05 -15.41 -4.92
CA ALA A 33 -10.26 -15.45 -4.11
C ALA A 33 -10.36 -14.23 -3.16
N CYS A 34 -9.27 -13.89 -2.45
CA CYS A 34 -9.22 -12.68 -1.63
C CYS A 34 -9.42 -11.41 -2.47
N GLY A 35 -8.84 -11.35 -3.67
CA GLY A 35 -8.98 -10.24 -4.59
C GLY A 35 -10.43 -10.07 -5.10
N VAL A 36 -11.13 -11.17 -5.39
CA VAL A 36 -12.55 -11.13 -5.78
C VAL A 36 -13.41 -10.59 -4.64
N MET A 37 -13.23 -11.09 -3.43
CA MET A 37 -13.96 -10.60 -2.25
C MET A 37 -13.72 -9.11 -2.01
N HIS A 38 -12.47 -8.67 -2.08
CA HIS A 38 -12.13 -7.26 -1.92
C HIS A 38 -12.73 -6.39 -3.03
N ARG A 39 -12.68 -6.83 -4.29
CA ARG A 39 -13.28 -6.10 -5.41
C ARG A 39 -14.80 -5.98 -5.30
N ALA A 40 -15.48 -6.99 -4.76
CA ALA A 40 -16.91 -6.94 -4.53
C ALA A 40 -17.32 -5.87 -3.50
N THR A 41 -16.41 -5.48 -2.60
CA THR A 41 -16.68 -4.42 -1.61
C THR A 41 -16.35 -3.01 -2.10
N LYS A 42 -15.55 -2.87 -3.18
CA LYS A 42 -15.16 -1.54 -3.73
C LYS A 42 -16.33 -0.58 -4.00
N PRO A 43 -17.46 -1.01 -4.60
CA PRO A 43 -18.60 -0.13 -4.84
C PRO A 43 -19.16 0.50 -3.56
N PHE A 44 -19.05 -0.18 -2.42
CA PHE A 44 -19.49 0.34 -1.13
C PHE A 44 -18.44 1.28 -0.51
N LEU A 45 -17.15 0.99 -0.72
CA LEU A 45 -16.06 1.83 -0.22
C LEU A 45 -16.10 3.25 -0.77
N ILE A 46 -16.56 3.46 -2.01
CA ILE A 46 -16.67 4.80 -2.60
C ILE A 46 -17.57 5.72 -1.79
N HIS A 47 -18.57 5.16 -1.11
CA HIS A 47 -19.53 5.93 -0.32
C HIS A 47 -19.07 6.17 1.13
N VAL A 48 -18.10 5.40 1.61
CA VAL A 48 -17.61 5.47 2.99
C VAL A 48 -16.18 6.02 3.12
N CYS A 49 -15.44 6.12 2.02
CA CYS A 49 -14.12 6.78 2.00
C CYS A 49 -14.29 8.31 1.77
N PRO A 50 -13.56 9.17 2.49
CA PRO A 50 -12.74 8.86 3.66
C PRO A 50 -13.58 8.79 4.93
N SER A 51 -13.40 7.78 5.75
CA SER A 51 -14.04 7.72 7.07
C SER A 51 -13.38 6.68 7.98
N ILE A 52 -13.75 6.74 9.26
CA ILE A 52 -13.37 5.72 10.24
C ILE A 52 -13.86 4.31 9.82
N PHE A 53 -14.99 4.23 9.11
CA PHE A 53 -15.52 2.95 8.61
C PHE A 53 -14.62 2.37 7.53
N ALA A 54 -14.08 3.19 6.63
CA ALA A 54 -13.10 2.75 5.63
C ALA A 54 -11.83 2.23 6.28
N ASN A 55 -11.28 2.93 7.27
CA ASN A 55 -10.11 2.50 8.02
C ASN A 55 -10.37 1.16 8.74
N THR A 56 -11.55 1.01 9.36
CA THR A 56 -11.95 -0.23 10.01
C THR A 56 -12.04 -1.38 9.00
N TYR A 57 -12.67 -1.13 7.85
CA TYR A 57 -12.72 -2.12 6.77
C TYR A 57 -11.32 -2.55 6.34
N TYR A 58 -10.40 -1.62 6.08
CA TYR A 58 -9.05 -1.95 5.64
C TYR A 58 -8.26 -2.73 6.70
N ARG A 59 -8.43 -2.42 7.98
CA ARG A 59 -7.85 -3.22 9.07
C ARG A 59 -8.38 -4.66 9.06
N LEU A 60 -9.68 -4.85 8.87
CA LEU A 60 -10.32 -6.17 8.77
C LEU A 60 -9.88 -6.91 7.50
N ALA A 61 -9.67 -6.19 6.39
CA ALA A 61 -9.16 -6.74 5.15
C ALA A 61 -7.65 -7.08 5.20
N GLY A 62 -6.95 -6.73 6.28
CA GLY A 62 -5.59 -7.15 6.53
C GLY A 62 -4.53 -6.06 6.42
N VAL A 63 -4.90 -4.80 6.13
CA VAL A 63 -3.95 -3.67 6.19
C VAL A 63 -3.47 -3.49 7.63
N LYS A 64 -2.16 -3.45 7.81
CA LYS A 64 -1.57 -2.98 9.07
C LYS A 64 -1.57 -1.47 9.03
N LEU A 65 -2.49 -0.85 9.77
CA LEU A 65 -2.72 0.58 9.77
C LEU A 65 -2.44 1.16 11.16
N GLY A 66 -1.51 2.10 11.20
CA GLY A 66 -1.15 2.86 12.40
C GLY A 66 -2.26 3.80 12.87
N GLN A 67 -2.00 4.51 13.98
CA GLN A 67 -2.94 5.46 14.56
C GLN A 67 -3.02 6.72 13.69
N ASP A 68 -4.16 7.40 13.74
CA ASP A 68 -4.42 8.70 13.10
C ASP A 68 -4.12 8.78 11.60
N SER A 69 -3.96 7.62 10.95
CA SER A 69 -3.75 7.54 9.51
C SER A 69 -5.07 7.49 8.75
N ASN A 70 -5.10 8.11 7.57
CA ASN A 70 -6.29 8.25 6.76
C ASN A 70 -6.11 7.67 5.35
N LEU A 71 -6.91 6.66 5.03
CA LEU A 71 -6.95 6.03 3.72
C LEU A 71 -8.14 6.59 2.93
N THR A 72 -7.85 7.55 2.03
CA THR A 72 -8.85 8.13 1.14
C THR A 72 -9.01 7.34 -0.16
N SER A 73 -8.07 6.45 -0.47
CA SER A 73 -8.11 5.65 -1.69
C SER A 73 -8.91 4.36 -1.53
N GLN A 74 -9.61 3.99 -2.59
CA GLN A 74 -10.29 2.71 -2.75
C GLN A 74 -9.43 1.70 -3.51
N ASP A 75 -8.26 2.12 -3.99
CA ASP A 75 -7.41 1.33 -4.89
C ASP A 75 -6.25 0.65 -4.16
N ILE A 76 -6.50 0.21 -2.93
CA ILE A 76 -5.60 -0.67 -2.19
C ILE A 76 -5.90 -2.11 -2.61
N ASN A 77 -5.13 -2.63 -3.56
CA ASN A 77 -5.50 -3.87 -4.27
C ASN A 77 -5.22 -5.15 -3.47
N ASP A 78 -4.22 -5.14 -2.61
CA ASP A 78 -3.84 -6.30 -1.78
C ASP A 78 -3.72 -5.87 -0.31
N PRO A 79 -4.84 -5.64 0.39
CA PRO A 79 -4.84 -5.09 1.75
C PRO A 79 -3.90 -5.82 2.72
N PHE A 80 -3.82 -7.14 2.63
CA PHE A 80 -3.00 -7.98 3.50
C PHE A 80 -1.47 -7.84 3.26
N LEU A 81 -1.06 -7.23 2.13
CA LEU A 81 0.35 -6.91 1.82
C LEU A 81 0.69 -5.44 2.10
N VAL A 82 -0.25 -4.65 2.61
CA VAL A 82 -0.04 -3.21 2.82
C VAL A 82 0.18 -2.92 4.31
N ARG A 83 1.22 -2.16 4.57
CA ARG A 83 1.58 -1.66 5.90
C ARG A 83 1.68 -0.15 5.84
N VAL A 84 0.95 0.52 6.71
CA VAL A 84 0.89 1.97 6.81
C VAL A 84 1.16 2.35 8.26
N GLY A 85 2.11 3.22 8.47
CA GLY A 85 2.47 3.77 9.78
C GLY A 85 1.40 4.72 10.33
N SER A 86 1.76 5.47 11.36
CA SER A 86 0.89 6.44 12.02
C SER A 86 0.95 7.80 11.35
N ASP A 87 -0.07 8.64 11.54
CA ASP A 87 -0.15 10.01 11.00
C ASP A 87 0.08 10.11 9.48
N THR A 88 -0.27 9.06 8.75
CA THR A 88 -0.02 8.94 7.31
C THR A 88 -1.30 9.09 6.52
N VAL A 89 -1.22 9.83 5.42
CA VAL A 89 -2.36 10.07 4.51
C VAL A 89 -2.12 9.41 3.16
N ILE A 90 -3.07 8.58 2.73
CA ILE A 90 -3.11 8.05 1.37
C ILE A 90 -4.22 8.78 0.61
N GLY A 91 -3.81 9.58 -0.37
CA GLY A 91 -4.69 10.41 -1.18
C GLY A 91 -5.64 9.60 -2.08
N GLY A 92 -6.73 10.23 -2.50
CA GLY A 92 -7.74 9.60 -3.34
C GLY A 92 -7.17 9.03 -4.64
N HIS A 93 -7.67 7.87 -5.05
CA HIS A 93 -7.22 7.15 -6.26
C HIS A 93 -5.72 6.77 -6.28
N ALA A 94 -5.02 6.83 -5.15
CA ALA A 94 -3.68 6.28 -5.06
C ALA A 94 -3.75 4.75 -5.12
N ALA A 95 -3.11 4.14 -6.11
CA ALA A 95 -3.11 2.69 -6.29
C ALA A 95 -1.94 2.06 -5.50
N ILE A 96 -2.27 1.23 -4.51
CA ILE A 96 -1.28 0.48 -3.75
C ILE A 96 -1.36 -0.97 -4.17
N ASN A 97 -0.32 -1.46 -4.84
CA ASN A 97 -0.29 -2.79 -5.44
C ASN A 97 0.74 -3.67 -4.73
N GLY A 98 0.29 -4.72 -4.06
CA GLY A 98 1.15 -5.74 -3.47
C GLY A 98 1.52 -6.87 -4.43
N HIS A 99 0.99 -6.85 -5.65
CA HIS A 99 1.25 -7.90 -6.64
C HIS A 99 1.56 -7.34 -8.03
N ILE A 100 2.24 -8.15 -8.82
CA ILE A 100 2.38 -7.99 -10.27
C ILE A 100 2.47 -9.36 -10.91
N VAL A 101 1.90 -9.50 -12.10
CA VAL A 101 2.02 -10.72 -12.91
C VAL A 101 3.00 -10.44 -14.04
N GLU A 102 4.09 -11.17 -14.06
CA GLU A 102 5.13 -11.06 -15.08
C GLU A 102 5.57 -12.45 -15.52
N ARG A 103 5.71 -12.66 -16.83
CA ARG A 103 6.26 -13.90 -17.43
C ARG A 103 5.60 -15.19 -16.95
N GLY A 104 4.29 -15.16 -16.67
CA GLY A 104 3.54 -16.33 -16.20
C GLY A 104 3.70 -16.63 -14.70
N GLU A 105 4.31 -15.73 -13.95
CA GLU A 105 4.49 -15.81 -12.50
C GLU A 105 3.76 -14.68 -11.79
N LEU A 106 3.21 -14.98 -10.61
CA LEU A 106 2.64 -14.00 -9.69
C LEU A 106 3.69 -13.62 -8.67
N HIS A 107 4.10 -12.37 -8.69
CA HIS A 107 5.02 -11.78 -7.73
C HIS A 107 4.20 -11.05 -6.66
N LEU A 108 4.29 -11.50 -5.43
CA LEU A 108 3.68 -10.87 -4.26
C LEU A 108 4.79 -10.22 -3.43
N ALA A 109 4.66 -8.94 -3.12
CA ALA A 109 5.62 -8.25 -2.25
C ALA A 109 4.93 -7.16 -1.44
N PRO A 110 5.20 -7.07 -0.12
CA PRO A 110 4.58 -6.08 0.74
C PRO A 110 4.96 -4.66 0.33
N VAL A 111 3.99 -3.76 0.41
CA VAL A 111 4.21 -2.32 0.28
C VAL A 111 4.19 -1.73 1.68
N THR A 112 5.23 -0.97 2.01
CA THR A 112 5.40 -0.37 3.33
C THR A 112 5.44 1.15 3.22
N ILE A 113 4.64 1.81 4.04
CA ILE A 113 4.58 3.25 4.15
C ILE A 113 4.81 3.57 5.62
N GLY A 114 5.82 4.37 5.91
CA GLY A 114 6.21 4.75 7.27
C GLY A 114 5.26 5.73 7.93
N ASP A 115 5.72 6.33 9.01
CA ASP A 115 4.97 7.31 9.77
C ASP A 115 5.05 8.70 9.13
N ARG A 116 4.03 9.52 9.33
CA ARG A 116 3.97 10.92 8.87
C ARG A 116 4.22 11.08 7.36
N CYS A 117 3.78 10.10 6.58
CA CYS A 117 3.93 10.09 5.14
C CYS A 117 2.71 10.66 4.43
N VAL A 118 2.93 11.19 3.24
CA VAL A 118 1.86 11.57 2.32
C VAL A 118 2.03 10.83 1.00
N VAL A 119 1.06 10.00 0.66
CA VAL A 119 0.95 9.38 -0.66
C VAL A 119 -0.04 10.20 -1.47
N GLY A 120 0.45 10.93 -2.46
CA GLY A 120 -0.34 11.85 -3.27
C GLY A 120 -1.45 11.17 -4.06
N GLY A 121 -2.53 11.91 -4.32
CA GLY A 121 -3.66 11.39 -5.09
C GLY A 121 -3.28 10.91 -6.49
N GLY A 122 -3.85 9.78 -6.91
CA GLY A 122 -3.57 9.19 -8.22
C GLY A 122 -2.15 8.65 -8.40
N SER A 123 -1.33 8.59 -7.35
CA SER A 123 -0.01 7.97 -7.40
C SER A 123 -0.11 6.45 -7.43
N ILE A 124 0.95 5.78 -7.83
CA ILE A 124 1.02 4.32 -7.88
C ILE A 124 2.23 3.84 -7.09
N MET A 125 2.02 2.96 -6.13
CA MET A 125 3.08 2.23 -5.46
C MET A 125 3.09 0.79 -5.95
N MET A 126 4.24 0.39 -6.49
CA MET A 126 4.44 -0.95 -7.04
C MET A 126 4.87 -1.95 -5.95
N PRO A 127 4.72 -3.28 -6.19
CA PRO A 127 5.07 -4.31 -5.20
C PRO A 127 6.49 -4.17 -4.63
N GLY A 128 6.62 -4.34 -3.33
CA GLY A 128 7.90 -4.26 -2.63
C GLY A 128 8.44 -2.85 -2.43
N SER A 129 7.69 -1.82 -2.86
CA SER A 129 8.12 -0.43 -2.65
C SER A 129 7.92 0.01 -1.20
N THR A 130 8.78 0.92 -0.76
CA THR A 130 8.78 1.45 0.61
C THR A 130 8.93 2.96 0.61
N LEU A 131 8.05 3.64 1.34
CA LEU A 131 8.28 4.99 1.85
C LEU A 131 8.76 4.87 3.30
N SER A 132 9.94 5.39 3.61
CA SER A 132 10.36 5.55 5.00
C SER A 132 9.60 6.71 5.65
N ASP A 133 9.84 6.97 6.92
CA ASP A 133 9.13 8.02 7.66
C ASP A 133 9.32 9.41 7.05
N ASP A 134 8.35 10.28 7.28
CA ASP A 134 8.38 11.68 6.86
C ASP A 134 8.56 11.88 5.34
N CYS A 135 8.03 10.97 4.52
CA CYS A 135 8.17 11.03 3.07
C CYS A 135 6.91 11.55 2.37
N VAL A 136 7.12 12.19 1.24
CA VAL A 136 6.03 12.58 0.32
C VAL A 136 6.25 11.96 -1.05
N LEU A 137 5.30 11.16 -1.48
CA LEU A 137 5.16 10.76 -2.88
C LEU A 137 4.15 11.71 -3.53
N ALA A 138 4.59 12.51 -4.48
CA ALA A 138 3.75 13.54 -5.11
C ALA A 138 2.57 12.93 -5.89
N ASN A 139 1.56 13.76 -6.15
CA ASN A 139 0.39 13.34 -6.93
C ASN A 139 0.80 12.77 -8.28
N ARG A 140 0.15 11.67 -8.68
CA ARG A 140 0.36 10.97 -9.96
C ARG A 140 1.79 10.47 -10.18
N ALA A 141 2.59 10.37 -9.12
CA ALA A 141 3.92 9.74 -9.20
C ALA A 141 3.81 8.21 -9.22
N VAL A 142 4.75 7.55 -9.87
CA VAL A 142 4.84 6.09 -9.89
C VAL A 142 6.11 5.65 -9.19
N LEU A 143 5.98 5.03 -8.02
CA LEU A 143 7.09 4.43 -7.29
C LEU A 143 7.32 3.00 -7.79
N PRO A 144 8.47 2.71 -8.44
CA PRO A 144 8.74 1.40 -9.01
C PRO A 144 8.83 0.29 -7.97
N LYS A 145 8.70 -0.95 -8.45
CA LYS A 145 8.86 -2.14 -7.61
C LYS A 145 10.18 -2.17 -6.88
N HIS A 146 10.16 -2.61 -5.63
CA HIS A 146 11.34 -2.74 -4.74
C HIS A 146 12.14 -1.44 -4.53
N LYS A 147 11.55 -0.29 -4.84
CA LYS A 147 12.18 1.01 -4.60
C LYS A 147 11.87 1.49 -3.18
N THR A 148 12.91 1.89 -2.46
CA THR A 148 12.81 2.53 -1.16
C THR A 148 13.12 4.01 -1.26
N ILE A 149 12.24 4.84 -0.70
CA ILE A 149 12.47 6.27 -0.51
C ILE A 149 13.04 6.45 0.90
N PRO A 150 14.25 7.05 1.04
CA PRO A 150 14.83 7.37 2.33
C PRO A 150 13.99 8.37 3.12
N PRO A 151 14.14 8.45 4.46
CA PRO A 151 13.35 9.35 5.30
C PRO A 151 13.47 10.82 4.89
N GLY A 152 12.41 11.58 5.09
CA GLY A 152 12.39 13.04 4.92
C GLY A 152 12.50 13.52 3.47
N GLN A 153 12.13 12.71 2.49
CA GLN A 153 12.26 13.06 1.09
C GLN A 153 10.93 13.24 0.36
N VAL A 154 10.92 14.15 -0.60
CA VAL A 154 9.84 14.34 -1.57
C VAL A 154 10.26 13.75 -2.90
N TRP A 155 9.44 12.86 -3.44
CA TRP A 155 9.65 12.23 -4.74
C TRP A 155 8.45 12.48 -5.66
N ALA A 156 8.73 12.68 -6.97
CA ALA A 156 7.71 12.97 -7.97
C ALA A 156 8.06 12.36 -9.33
N GLY A 157 7.05 12.26 -10.21
CA GLY A 157 7.21 11.85 -11.62
C GLY A 157 6.96 10.37 -11.88
N VAL A 158 7.16 9.98 -13.15
CA VAL A 158 6.98 8.62 -13.68
C VAL A 158 8.21 8.24 -14.50
N PRO A 159 9.09 7.38 -13.99
CA PRO A 159 9.16 6.89 -12.62
C PRO A 159 9.49 7.99 -11.59
N ALA A 160 9.05 7.80 -10.35
CA ALA A 160 9.33 8.76 -9.28
C ALA A 160 10.83 8.92 -9.04
N LYS A 161 11.24 10.18 -8.91
CA LYS A 161 12.63 10.58 -8.64
C LYS A 161 12.66 11.57 -7.49
N PHE A 162 13.79 11.65 -6.81
CA PHE A 162 14.03 12.63 -5.77
C PHE A 162 13.83 14.06 -6.29
N VAL A 163 13.14 14.88 -5.51
CA VAL A 163 12.91 16.29 -5.81
C VAL A 163 13.65 17.17 -4.80
N LYS A 164 13.40 16.93 -3.49
CA LYS A 164 13.96 17.72 -2.40
C LYS A 164 13.82 16.99 -1.06
N HIS A 165 14.54 17.45 -0.07
CA HIS A 165 14.30 17.10 1.33
C HIS A 165 13.14 17.92 1.90
N ILE A 166 12.42 17.32 2.86
CA ILE A 166 11.48 18.04 3.70
C ILE A 166 12.30 18.89 4.69
N ARG A 167 11.84 20.10 4.97
CA ARG A 167 12.51 21.02 5.90
C ARG A 167 12.72 20.33 7.26
N GLY A 168 13.96 20.36 7.76
CA GLY A 168 14.38 19.64 8.98
C GLY A 168 14.96 18.25 8.73
N TYR A 169 14.98 17.77 7.47
CA TYR A 169 15.69 16.57 7.06
C TYR A 169 16.80 16.95 6.08
N GLY A 170 18.06 16.79 6.50
CA GLY A 170 19.22 17.00 5.63
C GLY A 170 19.48 18.46 5.23
N ASP A 171 19.04 19.42 6.02
CA ASP A 171 19.40 20.83 5.86
C ASP A 171 20.84 21.08 6.32
N ASP A 172 21.81 20.53 5.59
CA ASP A 172 23.20 20.99 5.60
C ASP A 172 23.35 22.12 4.58
N GLY A 173 22.61 23.21 4.81
CA GLY A 173 22.91 24.54 4.26
C GLY A 173 23.30 24.61 2.78
N GLN A 174 22.42 24.26 1.85
CA GLN A 174 22.53 24.71 0.48
C GLN A 174 21.18 25.24 -0.01
N GLU A 175 20.89 26.47 0.36
CA GLU A 175 20.03 27.35 -0.44
C GLU A 175 20.87 27.82 -1.65
N SER A 176 20.42 27.43 -2.84
CA SER A 176 20.82 28.10 -4.06
C SER A 176 19.63 28.20 -5.02
#